data_b6c3ec6fec9f42f8a988e0eb92e41c9c
#
_entry.id   b6c3ec6fec9f42f8a988e0eb92e41c9c
#
_cell.length_a   1.000
_cell.length_b   1.000
_cell.length_c   1.000
_cell.angle_alpha   90.00
_cell.angle_beta   90.00
_cell.angle_gamma   90.00
#
_symmetry.space_group_name_H-M   'P 1'
#
loop_
_entity.id
_entity.type
_entity.pdbx_description
1 polymer ?
#
loop_
_entity_poly.entity_id
_entity_poly.type
_entity_poly.pdbx_seq_one_letter_code
_entity_poly.pdbx_strand_id
1 'polypeptide(L)'
;MYFNKMIPELSVTNLENSLKFYQTIGFKIEYERPENKFAFLSLGEIQFMLQEISKDDKWKISPLLYPFGNGINFQLEVENVDKIYSFLKDHNCKIAFEIEENWYRQDEKLLGNKEFLVQDPDGYLLRFSEDLGCK
;
A
#
# COMPACT_ATOMS: atom_id res chain seq x y z
N MET A 1 1.92 -13.53 -16.43
CA MET A 1 1.93 -12.35 -15.55
C MET A 1 3.13 -11.46 -15.89
N TYR A 2 2.91 -10.17 -15.92
CA TYR A 2 3.96 -9.19 -16.15
C TYR A 2 4.48 -8.64 -14.82
N PHE A 3 5.82 -8.55 -14.67
CA PHE A 3 6.45 -8.01 -13.47
C PHE A 3 6.91 -6.57 -13.71
N ASN A 4 6.56 -5.67 -12.82
CA ASN A 4 7.07 -4.31 -12.87
C ASN A 4 8.59 -4.31 -12.64
N LYS A 5 9.28 -3.31 -13.17
CA LYS A 5 10.73 -3.20 -12.99
C LYS A 5 11.12 -2.87 -11.56
N MET A 6 10.27 -2.13 -10.85
CA MET A 6 10.45 -1.85 -9.43
C MET A 6 9.26 -2.41 -8.67
N ILE A 7 9.55 -3.31 -7.72
CA ILE A 7 8.52 -3.94 -6.91
C ILE A 7 8.92 -3.80 -5.45
N PRO A 8 8.15 -3.06 -4.65
CA PRO A 8 8.40 -2.99 -3.21
C PRO A 8 8.17 -4.36 -2.57
N GLU A 9 9.08 -4.74 -1.68
CA GLU A 9 8.90 -5.90 -0.82
C GLU A 9 8.79 -5.41 0.63
N LEU A 10 7.67 -5.70 1.26
CA LEU A 10 7.39 -5.25 2.60
C LEU A 10 7.60 -6.40 3.58
N SER A 11 8.43 -6.18 4.61
CA SER A 11 8.55 -7.11 5.72
C SER A 11 7.33 -6.93 6.62
N VAL A 12 6.66 -8.03 6.98
CA VAL A 12 5.44 -8.00 7.78
C VAL A 12 5.58 -8.86 9.03
N THR A 13 4.85 -8.53 10.09
CA THR A 13 4.91 -9.30 11.34
C THR A 13 4.06 -10.56 11.26
N ASN A 14 2.98 -10.53 10.50
CA ASN A 14 2.07 -11.66 10.35
C ASN A 14 1.49 -11.64 8.94
N LEU A 15 1.94 -12.55 8.10
CA LEU A 15 1.55 -12.59 6.69
C LEU A 15 0.03 -12.75 6.52
N GLU A 16 -0.60 -13.60 7.34
CA GLU A 16 -2.03 -13.84 7.24
C GLU A 16 -2.84 -12.55 7.47
N ASN A 17 -2.49 -11.78 8.50
CA ASN A 17 -3.14 -10.50 8.79
C ASN A 17 -2.96 -9.50 7.65
N SER A 18 -1.75 -9.42 7.12
CA SER A 18 -1.45 -8.51 6.01
C SER A 18 -2.22 -8.91 4.76
N LEU A 19 -2.29 -10.21 4.44
CA LEU A 19 -3.04 -10.68 3.29
C LEU A 19 -4.53 -10.35 3.41
N LYS A 20 -5.11 -10.50 4.59
CA LYS A 20 -6.51 -10.12 4.82
C LYS A 20 -6.75 -8.66 4.52
N PHE A 21 -5.86 -7.79 5.01
CA PHE A 21 -5.95 -6.36 4.78
C PHE A 21 -5.90 -6.02 3.28
N TYR A 22 -4.87 -6.52 2.59
CA TYR A 22 -4.69 -6.19 1.17
C TYR A 22 -5.77 -6.80 0.29
N GLN A 23 -6.22 -8.03 0.56
CA GLN A 23 -7.32 -8.64 -0.18
C GLN A 23 -8.63 -7.89 0.02
N THR A 24 -8.86 -7.37 1.22
CA THR A 24 -10.04 -6.57 1.54
C THR A 24 -10.11 -5.32 0.67
N ILE A 25 -8.98 -4.69 0.37
CA ILE A 25 -8.91 -3.52 -0.52
C ILE A 25 -9.16 -3.91 -1.98
N GLY A 26 -8.86 -5.14 -2.34
CA GLY A 26 -9.02 -5.62 -3.71
C GLY A 26 -7.74 -6.19 -4.32
N PHE A 27 -6.65 -6.29 -3.54
CA PHE A 27 -5.44 -6.93 -4.04
C PHE A 27 -5.68 -8.41 -4.28
N LYS A 28 -5.08 -8.92 -5.36
CA LYS A 28 -5.11 -10.33 -5.73
C LYS A 28 -3.78 -10.96 -5.35
N ILE A 29 -3.82 -12.16 -4.80
CA ILE A 29 -2.61 -12.96 -4.58
C ILE A 29 -2.29 -13.62 -5.92
N GLU A 30 -1.18 -13.23 -6.53
CA GLU A 30 -0.74 -13.82 -7.80
C GLU A 30 -0.09 -15.19 -7.57
N TYR A 31 0.74 -15.28 -6.55
CA TYR A 31 1.33 -16.55 -6.12
C TYR A 31 1.90 -16.39 -4.70
N GLU A 32 2.17 -17.53 -4.08
CA GLU A 32 2.74 -17.62 -2.74
C GLU A 32 3.87 -18.61 -2.68
N ARG A 33 4.74 -18.43 -1.72
CA ARG A 33 5.71 -19.43 -1.29
C ARG A 33 5.50 -19.67 0.21
N PRO A 34 4.58 -20.58 0.60
CA PRO A 34 4.27 -20.82 2.02
C PRO A 34 5.49 -21.20 2.85
N GLU A 35 6.43 -21.92 2.26
CA GLU A 35 7.68 -22.33 2.91
C GLU A 35 8.53 -21.14 3.35
N ASN A 36 8.38 -20.00 2.69
CA ASN A 36 9.08 -18.76 3.03
C ASN A 36 8.18 -17.71 3.66
N LYS A 37 6.91 -18.03 3.86
CA LYS A 37 5.87 -17.08 4.30
C LYS A 37 5.91 -15.82 3.45
N PHE A 38 5.83 -16.03 2.14
CA PHE A 38 5.93 -14.99 1.11
C PHE A 38 4.71 -15.01 0.20
N ALA A 39 4.26 -13.82 -0.22
CA ALA A 39 3.20 -13.66 -1.20
C ALA A 39 3.50 -12.51 -2.15
N PHE A 40 3.08 -12.67 -3.40
CA PHE A 40 3.15 -11.64 -4.43
C PHE A 40 1.74 -11.17 -4.73
N LEU A 41 1.50 -9.87 -4.58
CA LEU A 41 0.17 -9.25 -4.70
C LEU A 41 0.12 -8.28 -5.86
N SER A 42 -1.08 -8.13 -6.44
CA SER A 42 -1.32 -7.12 -7.46
C SER A 42 -2.69 -6.46 -7.29
N LEU A 43 -2.76 -5.19 -7.67
CA LEU A 43 -4.00 -4.44 -7.81
C LEU A 43 -3.87 -3.65 -9.11
N GLY A 44 -4.47 -4.15 -10.20
CA GLY A 44 -4.19 -3.62 -11.52
C GLY A 44 -2.70 -3.75 -11.83
N GLU A 45 -2.05 -2.63 -12.14
CA GLU A 45 -0.60 -2.60 -12.38
C GLU A 45 0.23 -2.39 -11.13
N ILE A 46 -0.41 -2.20 -9.98
CA ILE A 46 0.29 -2.05 -8.70
C ILE A 46 0.71 -3.44 -8.21
N GLN A 47 1.97 -3.59 -7.83
CA GLN A 47 2.52 -4.86 -7.36
C GLN A 47 3.29 -4.66 -6.06
N PHE A 48 3.03 -5.55 -5.09
CA PHE A 48 3.75 -5.64 -3.84
C PHE A 48 4.16 -7.08 -3.56
N MET A 49 5.30 -7.23 -2.92
CA MET A 49 5.70 -8.49 -2.30
C MET A 49 5.59 -8.34 -0.79
N LEU A 50 5.13 -9.39 -0.12
CA LEU A 50 5.09 -9.45 1.34
C LEU A 50 5.85 -10.66 1.81
N GLN A 51 6.67 -10.49 2.84
CA GLN A 51 7.36 -11.61 3.48
C GLN A 51 7.37 -11.42 4.98
N GLU A 52 6.97 -12.48 5.70
CA GLU A 52 6.96 -12.44 7.15
C GLU A 52 8.40 -12.41 7.69
N ILE A 53 8.63 -11.61 8.71
CA ILE A 53 9.93 -11.44 9.35
C ILE A 53 10.38 -12.77 9.98
N SER A 54 11.64 -13.15 9.77
CA SER A 54 12.25 -14.32 10.39
C SER A 54 13.56 -13.95 11.05
N LYS A 55 14.09 -14.86 11.87
CA LYS A 55 15.36 -14.65 12.59
C LYS A 55 16.55 -14.47 11.65
N ASP A 56 16.55 -15.19 10.53
CA ASP A 56 17.65 -15.17 9.56
C ASP A 56 17.38 -14.25 8.39
N ASP A 57 16.50 -13.29 8.57
CA ASP A 57 16.04 -12.39 7.56
C ASP A 57 17.15 -11.40 7.17
N LYS A 58 17.56 -11.45 5.90
CA LYS A 58 18.58 -10.54 5.35
C LYS A 58 17.98 -9.28 4.71
N TRP A 59 16.65 -9.17 4.71
CA TRP A 59 15.96 -8.06 4.03
C TRP A 59 15.80 -6.84 4.92
N LYS A 60 16.32 -6.89 6.14
CA LYS A 60 16.36 -5.74 7.05
C LYS A 60 17.77 -5.62 7.64
N ILE A 61 18.22 -4.41 7.85
CA ILE A 61 19.58 -4.14 8.38
C ILE A 61 19.57 -3.78 9.85
N SER A 62 18.40 -3.64 10.44
CA SER A 62 18.24 -3.38 11.88
C SER A 62 16.85 -3.83 12.30
N PRO A 63 16.58 -3.95 13.61
CA PRO A 63 15.25 -4.29 14.09
C PRO A 63 14.21 -3.30 13.57
N LEU A 64 13.04 -3.82 13.19
CA LEU A 64 11.94 -3.01 12.71
C LEU A 64 11.05 -2.58 13.88
N LEU A 65 10.70 -1.30 13.91
CA LEU A 65 9.83 -0.71 14.92
C LEU A 65 8.59 -0.15 14.24
N TYR A 66 7.43 -0.35 14.87
CA TYR A 66 6.18 0.24 14.38
C TYR A 66 6.23 1.76 14.48
N PRO A 67 5.81 2.53 13.48
CA PRO A 67 5.28 2.09 12.18
C PRO A 67 6.40 1.69 11.21
N PHE A 68 6.25 0.55 10.57
CA PHE A 68 7.23 0.11 9.58
C PHE A 68 7.21 1.05 8.38
N GLY A 69 8.39 1.26 7.76
CA GLY A 69 8.50 2.11 6.58
C GLY A 69 8.29 3.59 6.88
N ASN A 70 8.52 4.02 8.11
CA ASN A 70 8.39 5.43 8.46
C ASN A 70 9.31 6.28 7.59
N GLY A 71 8.75 7.33 6.98
CA GLY A 71 9.46 8.18 6.03
C GLY A 71 9.21 7.83 4.57
N ILE A 72 8.48 6.74 4.31
CA ILE A 72 8.08 6.32 2.98
C ILE A 72 6.56 6.24 2.93
N ASN A 73 5.97 6.69 1.83
CA ASN A 73 4.58 6.35 1.52
C ASN A 73 4.51 5.84 0.09
N PHE A 74 3.53 4.99 -0.18
CA PHE A 74 3.30 4.45 -1.51
C PHE A 74 2.04 5.08 -2.07
N GLN A 75 2.16 5.75 -3.22
CA GLN A 75 0.99 6.29 -3.90
C GLN A 75 0.42 5.23 -4.83
N LEU A 76 -0.85 4.91 -4.59
CA LEU A 76 -1.58 3.92 -5.37
C LEU A 76 -2.72 4.63 -6.08
N GLU A 77 -2.62 4.74 -7.40
CA GLU A 77 -3.68 5.37 -8.19
C GLU A 77 -4.83 4.39 -8.39
N VAL A 78 -6.04 4.83 -8.11
CA VAL A 78 -7.27 4.05 -8.25
C VAL A 78 -8.33 4.88 -8.96
N GLU A 79 -9.34 4.20 -9.51
CA GLU A 79 -10.40 4.89 -10.26
C GLU A 79 -11.43 5.56 -9.36
N ASN A 80 -11.73 4.96 -8.21
CA ASN A 80 -12.74 5.48 -7.29
C ASN A 80 -12.20 5.46 -5.86
N VAL A 81 -11.56 6.53 -5.47
CA VAL A 81 -10.93 6.65 -4.16
C VAL A 81 -11.97 6.71 -3.04
N ASP A 82 -13.12 7.32 -3.28
CA ASP A 82 -14.19 7.43 -2.28
C ASP A 82 -14.69 6.06 -1.83
N LYS A 83 -14.80 5.13 -2.75
CA LYS A 83 -15.28 3.77 -2.46
C LYS A 83 -14.31 3.05 -1.52
N ILE A 84 -13.02 3.14 -1.80
CA ILE A 84 -11.99 2.52 -0.97
C ILE A 84 -11.95 3.18 0.41
N TYR A 85 -12.01 4.51 0.43
CA TYR A 85 -11.99 5.29 1.67
C TYR A 85 -13.15 4.90 2.59
N SER A 86 -14.38 4.90 2.06
CA SER A 86 -15.56 4.54 2.84
C SER A 86 -15.48 3.11 3.36
N PHE A 87 -15.01 2.19 2.52
CA PHE A 87 -14.86 0.79 2.87
C PHE A 87 -13.86 0.62 4.03
N LEU A 88 -12.70 1.27 3.94
CA LEU A 88 -11.68 1.16 4.97
C LEU A 88 -12.12 1.81 6.29
N LYS A 89 -12.86 2.92 6.24
CA LYS A 89 -13.42 3.53 7.44
C LYS A 89 -14.43 2.61 8.11
N ASP A 90 -15.29 1.98 7.33
CA ASP A 90 -16.31 1.06 7.85
C ASP A 90 -15.69 -0.18 8.49
N HIS A 91 -14.48 -0.57 8.08
CA HIS A 91 -13.74 -1.69 8.65
C HIS A 91 -12.76 -1.28 9.75
N ASN A 92 -12.87 -0.04 10.23
CA ASN A 92 -12.04 0.49 11.31
C ASN A 92 -10.54 0.44 11.02
N CYS A 93 -10.17 0.57 9.75
CA CYS A 93 -8.77 0.68 9.37
C CYS A 93 -8.22 2.03 9.81
N LYS A 94 -6.91 2.09 10.03
CA LYS A 94 -6.26 3.26 10.60
C LYS A 94 -6.01 4.33 9.55
N ILE A 95 -6.98 5.23 9.38
CA ILE A 95 -6.86 6.37 8.46
C ILE A 95 -5.89 7.38 9.09
N ALA A 96 -4.76 7.61 8.41
CA ALA A 96 -3.74 8.55 8.87
C ALA A 96 -4.09 10.00 8.49
N PHE A 97 -4.63 10.19 7.28
CA PHE A 97 -5.11 11.49 6.82
C PHE A 97 -6.42 11.29 6.08
N GLU A 98 -7.42 12.09 6.47
CA GLU A 98 -8.75 12.03 5.86
C GLU A 98 -8.70 12.45 4.39
N ILE A 99 -9.70 12.00 3.63
CA ILE A 99 -9.77 12.27 2.20
C ILE A 99 -9.90 13.78 1.91
N GLU A 100 -9.14 14.25 0.94
CA GLU A 100 -9.18 15.65 0.50
C GLU A 100 -8.73 15.78 -0.94
N GLU A 101 -9.09 16.91 -1.58
CA GLU A 101 -8.57 17.26 -2.90
C GLU A 101 -7.34 18.12 -2.73
N ASN A 102 -6.28 17.78 -3.47
CA ASN A 102 -5.06 18.57 -3.51
C ASN A 102 -4.67 18.85 -4.94
N TRP A 103 -4.17 20.06 -5.17
CA TRP A 103 -3.70 20.48 -6.49
C TRP A 103 -2.23 20.84 -6.37
N TYR A 104 -1.40 20.06 -7.05
CA TYR A 104 0.06 20.15 -6.96
C TYR A 104 0.62 20.82 -8.21
N ARG A 105 1.53 21.74 -8.02
CA ARG A 105 2.16 22.43 -9.14
C ARG A 105 3.10 21.51 -9.91
N GLN A 106 2.92 21.48 -11.23
CA GLN A 106 3.86 20.87 -12.17
C GLN A 106 4.12 21.91 -13.25
N ASP A 107 5.26 22.59 -13.15
CA ASP A 107 5.64 23.70 -14.04
C ASP A 107 4.54 24.79 -14.03
N GLU A 108 3.83 24.98 -15.14
CA GLU A 108 2.76 25.99 -15.25
C GLU A 108 1.36 25.43 -15.05
N LYS A 109 1.28 24.15 -14.68
CA LYS A 109 0.01 23.46 -14.50
C LYS A 109 -0.19 23.08 -13.04
N LEU A 110 -1.44 22.73 -12.73
CA LEU A 110 -1.81 22.11 -11.45
C LEU A 110 -2.34 20.71 -11.74
N LEU A 111 -1.80 19.73 -11.04
CA LEU A 111 -2.27 18.34 -11.10
C LEU A 111 -3.17 18.10 -9.90
N GLY A 112 -4.38 17.61 -10.14
CA GLY A 112 -5.35 17.36 -9.10
C GLY A 112 -5.40 15.91 -8.68
N ASN A 113 -5.37 15.69 -7.37
CA ASN A 113 -5.54 14.36 -6.78
C ASN A 113 -6.56 14.44 -5.66
N LYS A 114 -7.45 13.46 -5.63
CA LYS A 114 -8.30 13.22 -4.47
C LYS A 114 -7.69 12.04 -3.74
N GLU A 115 -7.28 12.25 -2.51
CA GLU A 115 -6.39 11.29 -1.85
C GLU A 115 -6.63 11.20 -0.35
N PHE A 116 -6.25 10.06 0.23
CA PHE A 116 -6.21 9.84 1.67
C PHE A 116 -5.06 8.90 1.99
N LEU A 117 -4.68 8.84 3.26
CA LEU A 117 -3.63 7.95 3.71
C LEU A 117 -4.16 6.98 4.76
N VAL A 118 -3.80 5.72 4.61
CA VAL A 118 -4.16 4.65 5.53
C VAL A 118 -2.91 3.86 5.88
N GLN A 119 -2.83 3.36 7.12
CA GLN A 119 -1.75 2.47 7.54
C GLN A 119 -2.20 1.02 7.37
N ASP A 120 -1.28 0.19 6.88
CA ASP A 120 -1.51 -1.25 6.86
C ASP A 120 -1.29 -1.82 8.28
N PRO A 121 -1.47 -3.15 8.51
CA PRO A 121 -1.32 -3.72 9.87
C PRO A 121 0.04 -3.45 10.53
N ASP A 122 1.11 -3.28 9.76
CA ASP A 122 2.45 -3.02 10.29
C ASP A 122 2.82 -1.54 10.31
N GLY A 123 1.90 -0.68 9.85
CA GLY A 123 2.11 0.76 9.85
C GLY A 123 2.64 1.33 8.55
N TYR A 124 2.82 0.52 7.50
CA TYR A 124 3.20 1.04 6.19
C TYR A 124 2.14 2.01 5.69
N LEU A 125 2.59 3.14 5.17
CA LEU A 125 1.70 4.24 4.78
C LEU A 125 1.33 4.13 3.31
N LEU A 126 0.04 3.93 3.04
CA LEU A 126 -0.51 3.83 1.69
C LEU A 126 -1.30 5.09 1.37
N ARG A 127 -0.95 5.74 0.26
CA ARG A 127 -1.67 6.93 -0.22
C ARG A 127 -2.49 6.54 -1.44
N PHE A 128 -3.79 6.35 -1.25
CA PHE A 128 -4.71 6.08 -2.35
C PHE A 128 -5.09 7.39 -3.00
N SER A 129 -5.01 7.44 -4.32
CA SER A 129 -5.15 8.67 -5.09
C SER A 129 -6.00 8.43 -6.33
N GLU A 130 -6.92 9.34 -6.58
CA GLU A 130 -7.69 9.39 -7.82
C GLU A 130 -7.23 10.62 -8.61
N ASP A 131 -6.90 10.42 -9.89
CA ASP A 131 -6.46 11.50 -10.76
C ASP A 131 -7.66 12.37 -11.13
N LEU A 132 -7.59 13.66 -10.81
CA LEU A 132 -8.63 14.64 -11.15
C LEU A 132 -8.29 15.45 -12.39
N GLY A 133 -7.17 15.11 -13.07
CA GLY A 133 -6.73 15.84 -14.24
C GLY A 133 -5.85 17.03 -13.89
N CYS A 134 -5.73 17.95 -14.84
CA CYS A 134 -4.91 19.14 -14.66
C CYS A 134 -5.69 20.41 -15.04
N LYS A 135 -5.24 21.54 -14.52
CA LYS A 135 -5.81 22.84 -14.86
C LYS A 135 -4.77 23.96 -14.76
#